data_4ac90ee3a765930956bdce1791c714cf
#
_entry.id   4ac90ee3a765930956bdce1791c714cf
#
_cell.length_a   1.000
_cell.length_b   1.000
_cell.length_c   1.000
_cell.angle_alpha   90.00
_cell.angle_beta   90.00
_cell.angle_gamma   90.00
#
_symmetry.space_group_name_H-M   'P 1'
#
loop_
_entity.id
_entity.type
_entity.pdbx_description
1 polymer ?
#
loop_
_entity_poly.entity_id
_entity_poly.type
_entity_poly.pdbx_seq_one_letter_code
_entity_poly.pdbx_strand_id
1 'polypeptide(L)'
;MEKEIKDCGVIGLVFLWSRLLPRRRLIDGARLTTGRFLCRPSYSFPASISPISSIDIYDKSLYEAEESANKFETELIQAITGLPDIRWWHRNIARTGFAINGFINHYPDFIVRTRSGKIVIIETKGDHLANEETLAKLHLGSAWQEQAGPGYRYFLVFQDKDISMTGAYPMSEFLKILAEL
;
A
#
# COMPACT_ATOMS: atom_id res chain seq x y z
N MET A 1 -15.80 -16.88 -13.94
CA MET A 1 -16.05 -15.55 -13.35
C MET A 1 -14.82 -14.72 -13.69
N GLU A 2 -14.92 -13.88 -14.73
CA GLU A 2 -13.82 -12.98 -15.10
C GLU A 2 -13.58 -12.04 -13.92
N LYS A 3 -12.44 -12.18 -13.27
CA LYS A 3 -11.96 -11.16 -12.34
C LYS A 3 -11.77 -9.89 -13.17
N GLU A 4 -12.65 -8.92 -13.04
CA GLU A 4 -12.53 -7.63 -13.71
C GLU A 4 -11.28 -6.91 -13.26
N ILE A 5 -10.20 -7.20 -13.94
CA ILE A 5 -8.87 -6.61 -13.71
C ILE A 5 -8.72 -5.29 -14.50
N LYS A 6 -9.70 -4.96 -15.38
CA LYS A 6 -9.59 -3.87 -16.35
C LYS A 6 -9.51 -2.46 -15.78
N ASP A 7 -9.77 -2.27 -14.49
CA ASP A 7 -9.81 -0.94 -13.86
C ASP A 7 -8.75 -0.71 -12.76
N CYS A 8 -7.71 -1.53 -12.69
CA CYS A 8 -6.58 -1.21 -11.83
C CYS A 8 -5.70 -0.21 -12.56
N GLY A 9 -6.06 1.05 -12.48
CA GLY A 9 -5.21 2.14 -12.95
C GLY A 9 -3.82 2.08 -12.32
N VAL A 10 -2.95 2.78 -12.91
CA VAL A 10 -1.55 3.07 -12.61
C VAL A 10 -1.03 2.55 -11.27
N ILE A 11 -0.22 1.51 -11.33
CA ILE A 11 0.53 1.04 -10.18
C ILE A 11 1.95 0.68 -10.64
N GLY A 12 2.87 1.57 -10.47
CA GLY A 12 4.30 1.31 -10.68
C GLY A 12 5.08 2.61 -10.80
N LEU A 13 5.85 2.92 -9.81
CA LEU A 13 6.81 4.00 -9.84
C LEU A 13 8.19 3.45 -10.17
N VAL A 14 8.77 3.89 -11.26
CA VAL A 14 10.18 3.68 -11.54
C VAL A 14 10.92 5.00 -11.34
N PHE A 15 11.83 5.01 -10.40
CA PHE A 15 12.74 6.12 -10.15
C PHE A 15 13.89 6.11 -11.17
N LEU A 16 14.03 7.15 -11.98
CA LEU A 16 15.17 7.36 -12.84
C LEU A 16 16.38 8.02 -12.13
N TRP A 17 16.35 8.13 -10.82
CA TRP A 17 17.33 8.95 -10.06
C TRP A 17 18.48 8.19 -9.39
N SER A 18 18.55 6.87 -9.52
CA SER A 18 19.55 6.07 -8.79
C SER A 18 21.02 6.30 -9.24
N ARG A 19 21.27 7.07 -10.29
CA ARG A 19 22.61 7.22 -10.85
C ARG A 19 23.30 8.58 -10.63
N LEU A 20 22.66 9.60 -10.06
CA LEU A 20 23.20 10.96 -10.11
C LEU A 20 23.33 11.71 -8.78
N LEU A 21 22.98 11.13 -7.62
CA LEU A 21 23.15 11.83 -6.34
C LEU A 21 23.83 10.95 -5.28
N PRO A 22 24.75 11.53 -4.48
CA PRO A 22 25.35 10.80 -3.38
C PRO A 22 24.31 10.44 -2.32
N ARG A 23 24.36 9.19 -1.85
CA ARG A 23 23.41 8.54 -0.93
C ARG A 23 22.96 9.38 0.30
N ARG A 24 23.80 10.30 0.78
CA ARG A 24 23.49 11.15 1.94
C ARG A 24 22.49 12.28 1.69
N ARG A 25 22.19 12.64 0.45
CA ARG A 25 21.26 13.73 0.12
C ARG A 25 19.83 13.27 -0.19
N LEU A 26 19.59 11.98 -0.26
CA LEU A 26 18.28 11.39 -0.57
C LEU A 26 17.38 11.19 0.66
N ILE A 27 17.92 11.32 1.86
CA ILE A 27 17.19 11.15 3.13
C ILE A 27 16.48 12.46 3.54
N ASP A 28 16.78 13.56 2.86
CA ASP A 28 16.18 14.85 3.17
C ASP A 28 14.80 14.95 2.48
N GLY A 29 13.73 14.70 3.24
CA GLY A 29 12.34 14.62 2.74
C GLY A 29 11.87 15.83 1.92
N ALA A 30 12.51 17.01 2.10
CA ALA A 30 12.22 18.23 1.33
C ALA A 30 12.62 18.12 -0.16
N ARG A 31 13.41 17.14 -0.56
CA ARG A 31 13.86 16.99 -1.96
C ARG A 31 13.09 15.94 -2.76
N LEU A 32 12.22 15.18 -2.14
CA LEU A 32 11.35 14.23 -2.84
C LEU A 32 10.33 14.94 -3.75
N THR A 33 10.01 16.18 -3.46
CA THR A 33 9.05 16.99 -4.23
C THR A 33 9.57 17.45 -5.60
N THR A 34 10.87 17.33 -5.86
CA THR A 34 11.50 17.74 -7.14
C THR A 34 11.87 16.56 -8.03
N GLY A 35 11.75 15.31 -7.55
CA GLY A 35 11.98 14.12 -8.34
C GLY A 35 10.80 13.82 -9.27
N ARG A 36 11.07 13.57 -10.56
CA ARG A 36 10.05 13.04 -11.45
C ARG A 36 9.82 11.57 -11.15
N PHE A 37 8.67 11.27 -10.57
CA PHE A 37 8.18 9.90 -10.49
C PHE A 37 7.65 9.49 -11.86
N LEU A 38 8.04 8.32 -12.33
CA LEU A 38 7.41 7.70 -13.49
C LEU A 38 6.47 6.61 -13.01
N CYS A 39 5.20 6.93 -12.96
CA CYS A 39 4.18 5.90 -12.78
C CYS A 39 4.03 5.09 -14.05
N ARG A 40 4.06 3.77 -13.96
CA ARG A 40 3.62 2.92 -15.06
C ARG A 40 2.10 3.12 -15.25
N PRO A 41 1.60 3.05 -16.48
CA PRO A 41 0.18 3.31 -16.74
C PRO A 41 -0.75 2.26 -16.12
N SER A 42 -0.26 1.09 -15.76
CA SER A 42 -1.03 0.05 -15.10
C SER A 42 -0.14 -0.98 -14.41
N TYR A 43 -0.68 -1.64 -13.40
CA TYR A 43 -0.15 -2.86 -12.80
C TYR A 43 -1.09 -4.01 -13.12
N SER A 44 -0.56 -5.09 -13.65
CA SER A 44 -1.34 -6.29 -13.93
C SER A 44 -1.22 -7.25 -12.75
N PHE A 45 -2.31 -7.49 -12.07
CA PHE A 45 -2.38 -8.57 -11.09
C PHE A 45 -2.19 -9.92 -11.79
N PRO A 46 -1.41 -10.85 -11.21
CA PRO A 46 -1.29 -12.19 -11.75
C PRO A 46 -2.65 -12.90 -11.78
N ALA A 47 -2.85 -13.80 -12.72
CA ALA A 47 -4.10 -14.55 -12.84
C ALA A 47 -4.37 -15.44 -11.61
N SER A 48 -3.29 -15.95 -11.00
CA SER A 48 -3.31 -16.72 -9.75
C SER A 48 -2.04 -16.46 -8.96
N ILE A 49 -2.09 -16.69 -7.67
CA ILE A 49 -0.93 -16.70 -6.78
C ILE A 49 -0.79 -18.06 -6.13
N SER A 50 0.45 -18.41 -5.78
CA SER A 50 0.77 -19.63 -5.02
C SER A 50 1.52 -19.19 -3.77
N PRO A 51 0.81 -18.93 -2.67
CA PRO A 51 1.43 -18.49 -1.43
C PRO A 51 2.33 -19.60 -0.86
N ILE A 52 3.46 -19.21 -0.26
CA ILE A 52 4.35 -20.14 0.45
C ILE A 52 3.67 -20.61 1.73
N SER A 53 2.95 -19.72 2.38
CA SER A 53 2.16 -19.98 3.56
C SER A 53 0.88 -19.17 3.44
N SER A 54 -0.26 -19.82 3.42
CA SER A 54 -1.55 -19.15 3.30
C SER A 54 -2.16 -18.86 4.66
N ILE A 55 -2.83 -17.70 4.75
CA ILE A 55 -3.78 -17.42 5.83
C ILE A 55 -5.14 -17.98 5.48
N ASP A 56 -6.01 -18.08 6.48
CA ASP A 56 -7.42 -18.31 6.23
C ASP A 56 -7.98 -17.25 5.29
N ILE A 57 -8.77 -17.69 4.33
CA ILE A 57 -9.40 -16.77 3.36
C ILE A 57 -10.52 -16.05 4.08
N TYR A 58 -10.40 -14.73 4.12
CA TYR A 58 -11.50 -13.87 4.55
C TYR A 58 -12.35 -13.46 3.35
N ASP A 59 -13.58 -13.07 3.62
CA ASP A 59 -14.47 -12.52 2.60
C ASP A 59 -13.77 -11.42 1.78
N LYS A 60 -14.17 -11.31 0.51
CA LYS A 60 -13.67 -10.29 -0.41
C LYS A 60 -12.17 -10.41 -0.78
N SER A 61 -11.52 -11.52 -0.50
CA SER A 61 -10.18 -11.78 -1.04
C SER A 61 -10.18 -11.74 -2.57
N LEU A 62 -9.14 -11.20 -3.19
CA LEU A 62 -8.97 -11.19 -4.65
C LEU A 62 -8.64 -12.58 -5.18
N TYR A 63 -7.95 -13.40 -4.40
CA TYR A 63 -7.51 -14.75 -4.75
C TYR A 63 -8.14 -15.79 -3.84
N GLU A 64 -8.13 -17.06 -4.27
CA GLU A 64 -8.60 -18.19 -3.49
C GLU A 64 -7.70 -18.54 -2.30
N ALA A 65 -6.45 -18.07 -2.34
CA ALA A 65 -5.48 -18.15 -1.24
C ALA A 65 -4.65 -16.88 -1.22
N GLU A 66 -4.32 -16.37 -0.05
CA GLU A 66 -3.48 -15.19 0.14
C GLU A 66 -2.23 -15.55 0.95
N GLU A 67 -1.14 -14.82 0.76
CA GLU A 67 0.09 -15.02 1.51
C GLU A 67 -0.13 -14.75 3.00
N SER A 68 0.66 -15.41 3.85
CA SER A 68 0.55 -15.29 5.31
C SER A 68 0.72 -13.84 5.79
N ALA A 69 0.04 -13.54 6.87
CA ALA A 69 0.07 -12.25 7.55
C ALA A 69 0.38 -12.44 9.04
N ASN A 70 1.02 -11.46 9.66
CA ASN A 70 1.21 -11.45 11.10
C ASN A 70 -0.12 -11.16 11.83
N LYS A 71 -0.11 -11.23 13.17
CA LYS A 71 -1.32 -11.05 13.98
C LYS A 71 -2.01 -9.71 13.71
N PHE A 72 -1.27 -8.60 13.73
CA PHE A 72 -1.83 -7.28 13.49
C PHE A 72 -2.38 -7.12 12.07
N GLU A 73 -1.64 -7.59 11.06
CA GLU A 73 -2.09 -7.61 9.68
C GLU A 73 -3.38 -8.40 9.50
N THR A 74 -3.49 -9.54 10.19
CA THR A 74 -4.70 -10.38 10.19
C THR A 74 -5.89 -9.64 10.82
N GLU A 75 -5.71 -9.02 11.98
CA GLU A 75 -6.75 -8.22 12.65
C GLU A 75 -7.22 -7.07 11.77
N LEU A 76 -6.29 -6.38 11.11
CA LEU A 76 -6.61 -5.28 10.19
C LEU A 76 -7.46 -5.77 9.01
N ILE A 77 -7.07 -6.88 8.36
CA ILE A 77 -7.82 -7.42 7.22
C ILE A 77 -9.20 -7.91 7.63
N GLN A 78 -9.34 -8.56 8.77
CA GLN A 78 -10.64 -8.94 9.30
C GLN A 78 -11.57 -7.72 9.47
N ALA A 79 -11.05 -6.63 10.04
CA ALA A 79 -11.82 -5.41 10.19
C ALA A 79 -12.18 -4.76 8.84
N ILE A 80 -11.25 -4.72 7.88
CA ILE A 80 -11.48 -4.20 6.53
C ILE A 80 -12.57 -5.00 5.81
N THR A 81 -12.54 -6.33 5.89
CA THR A 81 -13.55 -7.17 5.23
C THR A 81 -14.96 -6.97 5.79
N GLY A 82 -15.06 -6.54 7.06
CA GLY A 82 -16.34 -6.17 7.68
C GLY A 82 -16.96 -4.89 7.13
N LEU A 83 -16.19 -4.01 6.48
CA LEU A 83 -16.71 -2.75 5.93
C LEU A 83 -17.54 -3.00 4.67
N PRO A 84 -18.77 -2.43 4.54
CA PRO A 84 -19.66 -2.71 3.41
C PRO A 84 -19.10 -2.22 2.07
N ASP A 85 -18.33 -1.13 2.08
CA ASP A 85 -17.84 -0.46 0.88
C ASP A 85 -16.54 -1.04 0.32
N ILE A 86 -16.04 -2.13 0.87
CA ILE A 86 -14.90 -2.85 0.33
C ILE A 86 -15.39 -3.84 -0.74
N ARG A 87 -14.78 -3.74 -1.93
CA ARG A 87 -15.05 -4.64 -3.06
C ARG A 87 -14.18 -5.89 -2.99
N TRP A 88 -12.85 -5.70 -2.81
CA TRP A 88 -11.88 -6.78 -2.64
C TRP A 88 -10.60 -6.27 -1.96
N TRP A 89 -9.80 -7.19 -1.45
CA TRP A 89 -8.47 -6.97 -0.92
C TRP A 89 -7.49 -8.03 -1.42
N HIS A 90 -6.20 -7.72 -1.37
CA HIS A 90 -5.10 -8.61 -1.73
C HIS A 90 -3.89 -8.37 -0.82
N ARG A 91 -3.29 -9.47 -0.31
CA ARG A 91 -1.99 -9.43 0.35
C ARG A 91 -0.91 -9.29 -0.72
N ASN A 92 -0.27 -8.14 -0.77
CA ASN A 92 0.79 -7.89 -1.74
C ASN A 92 2.04 -8.73 -1.42
N ILE A 93 2.62 -9.36 -2.45
CA ILE A 93 3.74 -10.27 -2.27
C ILE A 93 5.05 -9.48 -2.40
N ALA A 94 5.86 -9.48 -1.34
CA ALA A 94 7.15 -8.81 -1.35
C ALA A 94 8.04 -9.33 -2.50
N ARG A 95 8.77 -8.42 -3.14
CA ARG A 95 9.72 -8.64 -4.25
C ARG A 95 9.10 -9.01 -5.61
N THR A 96 7.90 -9.57 -5.65
CA THR A 96 7.25 -10.01 -6.91
C THR A 96 5.95 -9.26 -7.20
N GLY A 97 5.30 -8.73 -6.18
CA GLY A 97 4.07 -7.97 -6.30
C GLY A 97 4.27 -6.50 -6.66
N PHE A 98 3.26 -5.73 -6.34
CA PHE A 98 3.28 -4.28 -6.51
C PHE A 98 4.37 -3.62 -5.67
N ALA A 99 5.12 -2.71 -6.28
CA ALA A 99 6.19 -1.98 -5.60
C ALA A 99 6.13 -0.50 -5.90
N ILE A 100 6.39 0.31 -4.88
CA ILE A 100 6.70 1.73 -5.00
C ILE A 100 8.22 1.85 -4.86
N ASN A 101 8.90 1.89 -6.00
CA ASN A 101 10.35 1.94 -6.02
C ASN A 101 10.83 3.39 -6.20
N GLY A 102 11.58 3.85 -5.23
CA GLY A 102 12.16 5.18 -5.22
C GLY A 102 13.60 5.12 -4.71
N PHE A 103 13.88 5.92 -3.70
CA PHE A 103 15.14 5.86 -2.96
C PHE A 103 15.21 4.61 -2.04
N ILE A 104 14.09 3.94 -1.82
CA ILE A 104 13.98 2.63 -1.18
C ILE A 104 13.10 1.73 -2.05
N ASN A 105 13.31 0.43 -1.95
CA ASN A 105 12.40 -0.56 -2.50
C ASN A 105 11.29 -0.81 -1.50
N HIS A 106 10.09 -0.37 -1.81
CA HIS A 106 8.94 -0.50 -0.93
C HIS A 106 7.87 -1.38 -1.55
N TYR A 107 7.54 -2.46 -0.86
CA TYR A 107 6.45 -3.38 -1.18
C TYR A 107 5.40 -3.25 -0.08
N PRO A 108 4.36 -2.44 -0.27
CA PRO A 108 3.30 -2.28 0.72
C PRO A 108 2.62 -3.62 1.03
N ASP A 109 2.00 -3.72 2.20
CA ASP A 109 1.45 -4.98 2.67
C ASP A 109 0.15 -5.37 1.98
N PHE A 110 -0.76 -4.43 1.77
CA PHE A 110 -2.08 -4.72 1.21
C PHE A 110 -2.49 -3.75 0.11
N ILE A 111 -3.29 -4.27 -0.80
CA ILE A 111 -4.00 -3.51 -1.82
C ILE A 111 -5.49 -3.77 -1.61
N VAL A 112 -6.26 -2.71 -1.46
CA VAL A 112 -7.71 -2.77 -1.23
C VAL A 112 -8.43 -1.97 -2.30
N ARG A 113 -9.53 -2.49 -2.83
CA ARG A 113 -10.41 -1.74 -3.72
C ARG A 113 -11.75 -1.47 -3.05
N THR A 114 -12.17 -0.22 -3.06
CA THR A 114 -13.49 0.18 -2.60
C THR A 114 -14.55 -0.03 -3.68
N ARG A 115 -15.83 -0.04 -3.30
CA ARG A 115 -16.95 -0.06 -4.26
C ARG A 115 -17.06 1.23 -5.05
N SER A 116 -16.62 2.37 -4.49
CA SER A 116 -16.49 3.64 -5.20
C SER A 116 -15.40 3.62 -6.30
N GLY A 117 -14.59 2.54 -6.35
CA GLY A 117 -13.55 2.34 -7.36
C GLY A 117 -12.16 2.81 -6.93
N LYS A 118 -11.97 3.35 -5.73
CA LYS A 118 -10.66 3.76 -5.24
C LYS A 118 -9.77 2.55 -4.95
N ILE A 119 -8.49 2.70 -5.22
CA ILE A 119 -7.43 1.77 -4.84
C ILE A 119 -6.71 2.34 -3.62
N VAL A 120 -6.68 1.56 -2.56
CA VAL A 120 -6.05 1.92 -1.29
C VAL A 120 -4.86 0.99 -1.06
N ILE A 121 -3.69 1.57 -0.96
CA ILE A 121 -2.43 0.88 -0.65
C ILE A 121 -2.17 1.05 0.85
N ILE A 122 -1.88 -0.04 1.52
CA ILE A 122 -1.71 -0.06 2.97
C ILE A 122 -0.35 -0.68 3.31
N GLU A 123 0.43 0.05 4.09
CA GLU A 123 1.60 -0.46 4.81
C GLU A 123 1.25 -0.53 6.29
N THR A 124 1.52 -1.66 6.93
CA THR A 124 1.31 -1.84 8.37
C THR A 124 2.61 -1.68 9.14
N LYS A 125 2.53 -1.16 10.35
CA LYS A 125 3.68 -1.02 11.24
C LYS A 125 3.32 -1.32 12.68
N GLY A 126 4.18 -2.08 13.34
CA GLY A 126 4.12 -2.18 14.80
C GLY A 126 4.46 -0.84 15.45
N ASP A 127 3.83 -0.53 16.57
CA ASP A 127 3.95 0.77 17.25
C ASP A 127 5.37 1.17 17.62
N HIS A 128 6.25 0.19 17.84
CA HIS A 128 7.67 0.40 18.14
C HIS A 128 8.52 0.77 16.92
N LEU A 129 7.99 0.66 15.69
CA LEU A 129 8.70 0.87 14.44
C LEU A 129 8.49 2.27 13.84
N ALA A 130 8.06 3.25 14.62
CA ALA A 130 8.01 4.65 14.17
C ALA A 130 9.44 5.24 14.12
N ASN A 131 10.16 4.97 13.06
CA ASN A 131 11.54 5.34 12.83
C ASN A 131 11.73 6.01 11.45
N GLU A 132 12.96 6.38 11.12
CA GLU A 132 13.29 7.06 9.85
C GLU A 132 12.88 6.25 8.60
N GLU A 133 13.03 4.92 8.64
CA GLU A 133 12.60 4.05 7.53
C GLU A 133 11.09 4.12 7.32
N THR A 134 10.33 4.12 8.40
CA THR A 134 8.88 4.25 8.37
C THR A 134 8.44 5.59 7.79
N LEU A 135 9.10 6.68 8.20
CA LEU A 135 8.87 8.01 7.63
C LEU A 135 9.22 8.06 6.15
N ALA A 136 10.32 7.43 5.75
CA ALA A 136 10.72 7.34 4.35
C ALA A 136 9.67 6.62 3.49
N LYS A 137 9.07 5.52 4.00
CA LYS A 137 7.97 4.81 3.34
C LYS A 137 6.71 5.68 3.22
N LEU A 138 6.35 6.41 4.28
CA LEU A 138 5.21 7.33 4.26
C LEU A 138 5.40 8.43 3.22
N HIS A 139 6.56 9.07 3.18
CA HIS A 139 6.87 10.11 2.21
C HIS A 139 6.83 9.58 0.77
N LEU A 140 7.38 8.38 0.54
CA LEU A 140 7.37 7.74 -0.77
C LEU A 140 5.95 7.38 -1.21
N GLY A 141 5.14 6.82 -0.32
CA GLY A 141 3.75 6.48 -0.58
C GLY A 141 2.88 7.70 -0.84
N SER A 142 3.09 8.80 -0.09
CA SER A 142 2.39 10.07 -0.30
C SER A 142 2.72 10.68 -1.67
N ALA A 143 4.01 10.71 -2.03
CA ALA A 143 4.42 11.20 -3.34
C ALA A 143 3.87 10.34 -4.49
N TRP A 144 3.81 9.01 -4.31
CA TRP A 144 3.16 8.12 -5.26
C TRP A 144 1.66 8.43 -5.39
N GLN A 145 0.94 8.60 -4.29
CA GLN A 145 -0.48 8.92 -4.28
C GLN A 145 -0.79 10.20 -5.07
N GLU A 146 0.01 11.25 -4.89
CA GLU A 146 -0.12 12.51 -5.63
C GLU A 146 0.02 12.30 -7.13
N GLN A 147 0.97 11.48 -7.56
CA GLN A 147 1.21 11.19 -8.98
C GLN A 147 0.16 10.23 -9.57
N ALA A 148 -0.29 9.26 -8.81
CA ALA A 148 -1.28 8.27 -9.23
C ALA A 148 -2.68 8.91 -9.43
N GLY A 149 -2.96 10.00 -8.70
CA GLY A 149 -4.18 10.78 -8.87
C GLY A 149 -5.30 10.45 -7.88
N PRO A 150 -6.48 11.06 -8.05
CA PRO A 150 -7.53 11.09 -7.02
C PRO A 150 -8.20 9.73 -6.74
N GLY A 151 -8.02 8.76 -7.63
CA GLY A 151 -8.51 7.39 -7.45
C GLY A 151 -7.66 6.53 -6.51
N TYR A 152 -6.53 7.04 -6.05
CA TYR A 152 -5.54 6.28 -5.30
C TYR A 152 -5.29 6.89 -3.93
N ARG A 153 -5.04 6.01 -2.94
CA ARG A 153 -4.68 6.41 -1.58
C ARG A 153 -3.56 5.52 -1.07
N TYR A 154 -2.70 6.09 -0.26
CA TYR A 154 -1.66 5.37 0.48
C TYR A 154 -1.81 5.69 1.97
N PHE A 155 -1.80 4.65 2.78
CA PHE A 155 -1.85 4.76 4.23
C PHE A 155 -0.79 3.89 4.89
N LEU A 156 -0.22 4.45 5.94
CA LEU A 156 0.60 3.73 6.89
C LEU A 156 -0.23 3.54 8.15
N VAL A 157 -0.45 2.29 8.54
CA VAL A 157 -1.36 1.96 9.64
C VAL A 157 -0.59 1.36 10.80
N PHE A 158 -0.69 1.98 11.95
CA PHE A 158 -0.20 1.47 13.24
C PHE A 158 -1.31 0.74 13.99
N GLN A 159 -0.93 -0.12 14.95
CA GLN A 159 -1.92 -0.80 15.76
C GLN A 159 -2.70 0.22 16.62
N ASP A 160 -2.03 0.98 17.46
CA ASP A 160 -2.63 1.96 18.37
C ASP A 160 -1.94 3.34 18.30
N LYS A 161 -0.72 3.41 17.75
CA LYS A 161 0.10 4.61 17.79
C LYS A 161 -0.36 5.65 16.78
N ASP A 162 -0.57 6.87 17.26
CA ASP A 162 -0.68 8.08 16.46
C ASP A 162 0.68 8.79 16.41
N ILE A 163 1.18 9.04 15.21
CA ILE A 163 2.40 9.82 14.98
C ILE A 163 2.12 11.24 14.50
N SER A 164 0.84 11.65 14.48
CA SER A 164 0.39 13.00 14.08
C SER A 164 0.88 13.43 12.70
N MET A 165 0.92 12.50 11.75
CA MET A 165 1.31 12.75 10.37
C MET A 165 0.21 12.34 9.40
N THR A 166 -0.12 13.19 8.46
CA THR A 166 -1.09 12.89 7.40
C THR A 166 -0.70 11.64 6.61
N GLY A 167 -1.62 10.70 6.49
CA GLY A 167 -1.39 9.43 5.82
C GLY A 167 -0.91 8.31 6.75
N ALA A 168 -0.64 8.59 8.02
CA ALA A 168 -0.28 7.62 9.04
C ALA A 168 -1.26 7.69 10.20
N TYR A 169 -1.94 6.59 10.49
CA TYR A 169 -3.04 6.56 11.46
C TYR A 169 -3.03 5.28 12.31
N PRO A 170 -3.53 5.33 13.55
CA PRO A 170 -3.89 4.12 14.26
C PRO A 170 -5.02 3.38 13.53
N MET A 171 -5.10 2.07 13.68
CA MET A 171 -6.08 1.22 12.99
C MET A 171 -7.51 1.73 13.16
N SER A 172 -7.88 2.15 14.36
CA SER A 172 -9.24 2.61 14.68
C SER A 172 -9.67 3.87 13.90
N GLU A 173 -8.74 4.78 13.65
CA GLU A 173 -8.96 5.99 12.85
C GLU A 173 -8.91 5.68 11.35
N PHE A 174 -7.93 4.89 10.93
CA PHE A 174 -7.83 4.44 9.55
C PHE A 174 -9.12 3.78 9.04
N LEU A 175 -9.74 2.91 9.84
CA LEU A 175 -10.99 2.23 9.45
C LEU A 175 -12.15 3.20 9.25
N LYS A 176 -12.23 4.29 10.03
CA LYS A 176 -13.22 5.36 9.81
C LYS A 176 -12.97 6.08 8.49
N ILE A 177 -11.72 6.45 8.23
CA ILE A 177 -11.33 7.09 6.96
C ILE A 177 -11.65 6.17 5.78
N LEU A 178 -11.32 4.88 5.89
CA LEU A 178 -11.56 3.90 4.82
C LEU A 178 -13.06 3.71 4.52
N ALA A 179 -13.91 3.77 5.54
CA ALA A 179 -15.35 3.66 5.39
C ALA A 179 -15.99 4.86 4.67
N GLU A 180 -15.31 6.01 4.63
CA GLU A 180 -15.77 7.23 3.94
C GLU A 180 -15.25 7.35 2.49
N LEU A 181 -14.40 6.43 2.04
CA LEU A 181 -13.79 6.48 0.71
C LEU A 181 -14.67 5.82 -0.36
#